data_36c776e9bb1650b9a85eaddf943ba19f
#
_entry.id   36c776e9bb1650b9a85eaddf943ba19f
#
_cell.length_a   1.000
_cell.length_b   1.000
_cell.length_c   1.000
_cell.angle_alpha   90.00
_cell.angle_beta   90.00
_cell.angle_gamma   90.00
#
_symmetry.space_group_name_H-M   'P 1'
#
loop_
_entity.id
_entity.type
_entity.pdbx_description
1 polymer ?
#
loop_
_entity_poly.entity_id
_entity_poly.type
_entity_poly.pdbx_seq_one_letter_code
_entity_poly.pdbx_strand_id
1 'polypeptide(L)'
;MIQLRPRESLYHVDGGWFSAYWHFSFDTYHDAANTQFGDLRVFNDDHLVPGAIWPMHPHRNIEGITYVAEGTFRHADSMGNGGVLLPGSVQRATLGAGMMHSEQNGSETEPMRFIQMWIMPAQLELPPSVEQRSFGEEERRNVLRPVLIPAAGFAGEGAPSAEDAVTVHQDAAVYASLLDPGAAVTLRLRPGFGGYLFVVHGALEQVGPAGPLAEAGAAKISDEPELELRAGPMGAELIVVETQLR
;
A
#
# COMPACT_ATOMS: atom_id res chain seq x y z
N MET A 1 -16.72 -9.13 8.64
CA MET A 1 -17.50 -7.95 8.09
C MET A 1 -16.72 -7.32 6.96
N ILE A 2 -17.37 -6.99 5.82
CA ILE A 2 -16.71 -6.35 4.67
C ILE A 2 -17.40 -5.01 4.41
N GLN A 3 -16.64 -3.92 4.44
CA GLN A 3 -17.11 -2.57 4.13
C GLN A 3 -16.44 -2.10 2.84
N LEU A 4 -17.18 -2.09 1.74
CA LEU A 4 -16.71 -1.53 0.48
C LEU A 4 -16.62 0.00 0.58
N ARG A 5 -15.59 0.56 -0.03
CA ARG A 5 -15.29 1.99 -0.10
C ARG A 5 -15.02 2.33 -1.57
N PRO A 6 -16.06 2.59 -2.37
CA PRO A 6 -15.86 2.98 -3.76
C PRO A 6 -15.11 4.31 -3.85
N ARG A 7 -14.40 4.54 -4.96
CA ARG A 7 -13.54 5.71 -5.17
C ARG A 7 -14.23 7.04 -4.87
N GLU A 8 -15.49 7.18 -5.27
CA GLU A 8 -16.31 8.38 -5.04
C GLU A 8 -16.64 8.66 -3.56
N SER A 9 -16.42 7.66 -2.68
CA SER A 9 -16.55 7.83 -1.22
C SER A 9 -15.27 8.29 -0.53
N LEU A 10 -14.15 8.36 -1.25
CA LEU A 10 -12.86 8.74 -0.72
C LEU A 10 -12.68 10.25 -0.82
N TYR A 11 -11.89 10.81 0.10
CA TYR A 11 -11.56 12.23 0.06
C TYR A 11 -10.57 12.51 -1.07
N HIS A 12 -10.95 13.37 -2.01
CA HIS A 12 -10.10 13.77 -3.13
C HIS A 12 -9.52 15.17 -2.92
N VAL A 13 -8.24 15.29 -3.16
CA VAL A 13 -7.53 16.58 -3.19
C VAL A 13 -6.86 16.76 -4.55
N ASP A 14 -6.90 18.00 -5.07
CA ASP A 14 -6.20 18.41 -6.27
C ASP A 14 -5.39 19.67 -5.96
N GLY A 15 -4.06 19.54 -6.01
CA GLY A 15 -3.08 20.61 -5.80
C GLY A 15 -2.49 21.13 -7.11
N GLY A 16 -3.03 20.75 -8.26
CA GLY A 16 -2.58 21.12 -9.59
C GLY A 16 -1.39 20.31 -10.11
N TRP A 17 -0.30 20.23 -9.38
CA TRP A 17 0.86 19.40 -9.73
C TRP A 17 0.78 17.98 -9.18
N PHE A 18 -0.13 17.74 -8.24
CA PHE A 18 -0.51 16.43 -7.72
C PHE A 18 -2.03 16.35 -7.57
N SER A 19 -2.57 15.13 -7.61
CA SER A 19 -3.89 14.81 -7.08
C SER A 19 -3.80 13.55 -6.26
N ALA A 20 -4.67 13.43 -5.24
CA ALA A 20 -4.62 12.29 -4.35
C ALA A 20 -6.01 11.90 -3.83
N TYR A 21 -6.19 10.59 -3.55
CA TYR A 21 -7.32 10.07 -2.80
C TYR A 21 -6.83 9.63 -1.42
N TRP A 22 -7.27 10.34 -0.37
CA TRP A 22 -6.90 10.00 1.01
C TRP A 22 -7.96 9.11 1.65
N HIS A 23 -7.54 7.92 2.04
CA HIS A 23 -8.45 6.92 2.57
C HIS A 23 -8.73 7.09 4.06
N PHE A 24 -7.87 7.76 4.79
CA PHE A 24 -8.00 8.11 6.22
C PHE A 24 -7.72 9.59 6.42
N SER A 25 -8.06 10.10 7.61
CA SER A 25 -7.75 11.48 8.00
C SER A 25 -6.26 11.76 7.82
N PHE A 26 -5.95 12.73 6.99
CA PHE A 26 -4.59 13.09 6.61
C PHE A 26 -4.54 14.58 6.27
N ASP A 27 -3.48 15.28 6.67
CA ASP A 27 -3.29 16.72 6.43
C ASP A 27 -4.56 17.52 6.74
N THR A 28 -5.19 18.12 5.74
CA THR A 28 -6.40 18.95 5.86
C THR A 28 -7.70 18.14 5.94
N TYR A 29 -7.66 16.85 5.66
CA TYR A 29 -8.83 15.98 5.77
C TYR A 29 -8.99 15.44 7.19
N HIS A 30 -10.13 15.71 7.81
CA HIS A 30 -10.45 15.25 9.16
C HIS A 30 -11.80 14.54 9.21
N ASP A 31 -11.76 13.24 9.48
CA ASP A 31 -12.91 12.39 9.79
C ASP A 31 -12.57 11.52 11.01
N ALA A 32 -13.13 11.87 12.17
CA ALA A 32 -12.87 11.18 13.43
C ALA A 32 -13.30 9.69 13.41
N ALA A 33 -14.23 9.31 12.55
CA ALA A 33 -14.67 7.92 12.37
C ALA A 33 -13.76 7.14 11.42
N ASN A 34 -12.82 7.80 10.74
CA ASN A 34 -11.99 7.20 9.71
C ASN A 34 -10.54 7.69 9.79
N THR A 35 -9.88 7.40 10.91
CA THR A 35 -8.49 7.85 11.16
C THR A 35 -7.45 6.82 10.77
N GLN A 36 -7.78 5.51 10.79
CA GLN A 36 -6.88 4.40 10.51
C GLN A 36 -7.65 3.09 10.37
N PHE A 37 -6.93 2.00 10.02
CA PHE A 37 -7.42 0.64 10.06
C PHE A 37 -6.33 -0.26 10.67
N GLY A 38 -6.52 -0.73 11.92
CA GLY A 38 -5.46 -1.37 12.68
C GLY A 38 -4.24 -0.43 12.81
N ASP A 39 -3.05 -0.92 12.47
CA ASP A 39 -1.83 -0.12 12.47
C ASP A 39 -1.59 0.65 11.15
N LEU A 40 -2.46 0.46 10.14
CA LEU A 40 -2.44 1.23 8.89
C LEU A 40 -3.03 2.62 9.12
N ARG A 41 -2.15 3.64 9.23
CA ARG A 41 -2.51 5.03 9.56
C ARG A 41 -2.79 5.88 8.32
N VAL A 42 -2.08 5.64 7.23
CA VAL A 42 -2.26 6.35 5.95
C VAL A 42 -2.34 5.33 4.83
N PHE A 43 -3.24 5.58 3.91
CA PHE A 43 -3.33 4.91 2.62
C PHE A 43 -3.79 5.96 1.60
N ASN A 44 -2.88 6.38 0.74
CA ASN A 44 -3.14 7.40 -0.27
C ASN A 44 -2.85 6.83 -1.66
N ASP A 45 -3.72 7.15 -2.61
CA ASP A 45 -3.52 6.92 -4.03
C ASP A 45 -3.09 8.24 -4.66
N ASP A 46 -1.77 8.41 -4.82
CA ASP A 46 -1.13 9.67 -5.20
C ASP A 46 -0.76 9.68 -6.69
N HIS A 47 -1.07 10.78 -7.36
CA HIS A 47 -0.78 11.03 -8.76
C HIS A 47 0.04 12.30 -8.91
N LEU A 48 1.17 12.24 -9.62
CA LEU A 48 2.03 13.39 -9.91
C LEU A 48 2.12 13.64 -11.40
N VAL A 49 1.99 14.92 -11.80
CA VAL A 49 2.24 15.33 -13.19
C VAL A 49 3.71 15.12 -13.56
N PRO A 50 4.06 15.10 -14.86
CA PRO A 50 5.46 14.98 -15.30
C PRO A 50 6.40 15.99 -14.62
N GLY A 51 7.57 15.54 -14.18
CA GLY A 51 8.59 16.35 -13.52
C GLY A 51 8.25 16.86 -12.12
N ALA A 52 7.05 16.61 -11.62
CA ALA A 52 6.64 17.08 -10.29
C ALA A 52 7.47 16.43 -9.18
N ILE A 53 7.72 17.22 -8.13
CA ILE A 53 8.51 16.80 -6.99
C ILE A 53 7.78 17.15 -5.67
N TRP A 54 7.67 16.19 -4.78
CA TRP A 54 7.45 16.42 -3.36
C TRP A 54 8.80 16.74 -2.73
N PRO A 55 9.05 18.01 -2.37
CA PRO A 55 10.37 18.42 -1.91
C PRO A 55 10.75 17.74 -0.59
N MET A 56 12.03 17.81 -0.24
CA MET A 56 12.58 17.21 0.98
C MET A 56 11.79 17.65 2.21
N HIS A 57 11.18 16.69 2.91
CA HIS A 57 10.33 16.91 4.08
C HIS A 57 10.60 15.86 5.16
N PRO A 58 10.43 16.22 6.45
CA PRO A 58 10.77 15.33 7.55
C PRO A 58 9.60 14.41 7.95
N HIS A 59 9.95 13.19 8.37
CA HIS A 59 9.07 12.27 9.10
C HIS A 59 9.79 11.61 10.25
N ARG A 60 9.02 11.07 11.19
CA ARG A 60 9.51 10.39 12.37
C ARG A 60 8.52 9.34 12.85
N ASN A 61 9.03 8.19 13.34
CA ASN A 61 8.24 7.12 13.94
C ASN A 61 7.12 6.59 13.05
N ILE A 62 7.44 6.39 11.77
CA ILE A 62 6.56 5.86 10.74
C ILE A 62 7.34 4.83 9.91
N GLU A 63 6.70 3.76 9.53
CA GLU A 63 7.10 2.88 8.42
C GLU A 63 6.37 3.39 7.17
N GLY A 64 7.08 4.13 6.32
CA GLY A 64 6.56 4.63 5.05
C GLY A 64 6.75 3.57 3.96
N ILE A 65 5.66 3.10 3.39
CA ILE A 65 5.68 2.09 2.32
C ILE A 65 5.13 2.71 1.04
N THR A 66 5.88 2.60 -0.05
CA THR A 66 5.47 3.04 -1.39
C THR A 66 5.33 1.83 -2.29
N TYR A 67 4.20 1.70 -2.96
CA TYR A 67 3.98 0.78 -4.08
C TYR A 67 3.82 1.60 -5.36
N VAL A 68 4.67 1.36 -6.35
CA VAL A 68 4.60 2.07 -7.63
C VAL A 68 3.59 1.38 -8.54
N ALA A 69 2.51 2.10 -8.88
CA ALA A 69 1.46 1.62 -9.78
C ALA A 69 1.76 1.98 -11.25
N GLU A 70 2.18 3.22 -11.51
CA GLU A 70 2.45 3.70 -12.88
C GLU A 70 3.63 4.68 -12.90
N GLY A 71 4.30 4.76 -14.04
CA GLY A 71 5.35 5.74 -14.31
C GLY A 71 6.68 5.42 -13.66
N THR A 72 7.42 6.46 -13.31
CA THR A 72 8.79 6.36 -12.79
C THR A 72 8.90 7.11 -11.47
N PHE A 73 8.94 6.37 -10.38
CA PHE A 73 9.11 6.92 -9.04
C PHE A 73 10.60 7.11 -8.73
N ARG A 74 11.01 8.32 -8.40
CA ARG A 74 12.37 8.65 -7.95
C ARG A 74 12.31 9.17 -6.53
N HIS A 75 13.22 8.72 -5.68
CA HIS A 75 13.33 9.18 -4.30
C HIS A 75 14.78 9.54 -3.94
N ALA A 76 14.92 10.36 -2.90
CA ALA A 76 16.18 10.63 -2.22
C ALA A 76 15.91 10.92 -0.75
N ASP A 77 16.88 10.63 0.13
CA ASP A 77 16.78 10.90 1.56
C ASP A 77 18.02 11.61 2.13
N SER A 78 17.91 12.06 3.37
CA SER A 78 18.97 12.78 4.10
C SER A 78 20.15 11.90 4.53
N MET A 79 20.06 10.58 4.34
CA MET A 79 21.12 9.62 4.64
C MET A 79 21.97 9.28 3.43
N GLY A 80 21.62 9.83 2.25
CA GLY A 80 22.30 9.58 0.99
C GLY A 80 21.76 8.38 0.21
N ASN A 81 20.63 7.78 0.65
CA ASN A 81 19.95 6.78 -0.18
C ASN A 81 19.14 7.49 -1.26
N GLY A 82 18.93 6.79 -2.35
CA GLY A 82 18.12 7.23 -3.46
C GLY A 82 17.93 6.11 -4.47
N GLY A 83 17.03 6.31 -5.41
CA GLY A 83 16.79 5.30 -6.42
C GLY A 83 15.68 5.66 -7.38
N VAL A 84 15.49 4.77 -8.34
CA VAL A 84 14.38 4.79 -9.30
C VAL A 84 13.63 3.48 -9.18
N LEU A 85 12.33 3.57 -9.01
CA LEU A 85 11.43 2.44 -8.92
C LEU A 85 10.42 2.50 -10.08
N LEU A 86 10.10 1.34 -10.62
CA LEU A 86 9.15 1.15 -11.72
C LEU A 86 7.91 0.41 -11.21
N PRO A 87 6.83 0.31 -12.01
CA PRO A 87 5.60 -0.38 -11.60
C PRO A 87 5.84 -1.80 -11.06
N GLY A 88 5.16 -2.14 -9.97
CA GLY A 88 5.35 -3.38 -9.22
C GLY A 88 6.49 -3.34 -8.21
N SER A 89 7.21 -2.21 -8.07
CA SER A 89 8.22 -2.05 -7.03
C SER A 89 7.59 -1.63 -5.71
N VAL A 90 8.23 -2.08 -4.62
CA VAL A 90 7.89 -1.71 -3.24
C VAL A 90 9.13 -1.11 -2.58
N GLN A 91 8.94 -0.01 -1.86
CA GLN A 91 9.93 0.57 -0.96
C GLN A 91 9.35 0.64 0.45
N ARG A 92 10.19 0.38 1.43
CA ARG A 92 9.93 0.71 2.84
C ARG A 92 11.02 1.68 3.31
N ALA A 93 10.59 2.80 3.88
CA ALA A 93 11.42 3.73 4.61
C ALA A 93 11.04 3.68 6.09
N THR A 94 11.91 3.11 6.93
CA THR A 94 11.81 3.27 8.38
C THR A 94 12.28 4.67 8.72
N LEU A 95 11.34 5.53 9.13
CA LEU A 95 11.62 6.95 9.43
C LEU A 95 12.05 7.17 10.89
N GLY A 96 11.83 6.20 11.76
CA GLY A 96 12.36 6.01 13.12
C GLY A 96 12.70 7.27 13.88
N ALA A 97 13.98 7.44 14.27
CA ALA A 97 14.44 8.61 15.00
C ALA A 97 14.36 9.94 14.22
N GLY A 98 14.02 9.88 12.95
CA GLY A 98 13.82 11.01 12.04
C GLY A 98 14.65 10.90 10.78
N MET A 99 14.00 11.09 9.65
CA MET A 99 14.63 11.16 8.33
C MET A 99 13.87 12.17 7.47
N MET A 100 14.60 12.88 6.62
CA MET A 100 14.01 13.69 5.55
C MET A 100 14.08 12.90 4.25
N HIS A 101 13.02 12.97 3.44
CA HIS A 101 13.00 12.37 2.11
C HIS A 101 12.25 13.25 1.09
N SER A 102 12.45 12.95 -0.17
CA SER A 102 11.76 13.56 -1.30
C SER A 102 11.28 12.48 -2.25
N GLU A 103 10.19 12.78 -2.96
CA GLU A 103 9.56 11.90 -3.93
C GLU A 103 9.33 12.69 -5.22
N GLN A 104 9.65 12.10 -6.35
CA GLN A 104 9.64 12.80 -7.64
C GLN A 104 9.11 11.89 -8.74
N ASN A 105 8.29 12.44 -9.62
CA ASN A 105 8.07 11.83 -10.92
C ASN A 105 9.34 11.94 -11.75
N GLY A 106 9.97 10.81 -12.02
CA GLY A 106 11.24 10.75 -12.78
C GLY A 106 11.09 10.94 -14.28
N SER A 107 9.85 11.09 -14.80
CA SER A 107 9.56 11.34 -16.21
C SER A 107 9.17 12.81 -16.41
N GLU A 108 9.67 13.41 -17.48
CA GLU A 108 9.30 14.76 -17.91
C GLU A 108 8.05 14.76 -18.82
N THR A 109 7.56 13.59 -19.22
CA THR A 109 6.46 13.48 -20.20
C THR A 109 5.29 12.62 -19.74
N GLU A 110 5.52 11.66 -18.86
CA GLU A 110 4.51 10.70 -18.42
C GLU A 110 4.10 10.97 -16.98
N PRO A 111 2.83 10.82 -16.61
CA PRO A 111 2.38 10.92 -15.22
C PRO A 111 2.93 9.73 -14.39
N MET A 112 2.89 9.89 -13.09
CA MET A 112 3.26 8.86 -12.13
C MET A 112 2.11 8.63 -11.15
N ARG A 113 1.86 7.37 -10.80
CA ARG A 113 0.92 6.96 -9.75
C ARG A 113 1.60 6.00 -8.78
N PHE A 114 1.45 6.26 -7.51
CA PHE A 114 1.94 5.37 -6.45
C PHE A 114 0.99 5.34 -5.27
N ILE A 115 1.02 4.24 -4.56
CA ILE A 115 0.23 4.06 -3.33
C ILE A 115 1.17 4.28 -2.15
N GLN A 116 0.88 5.32 -1.37
CA GLN A 116 1.60 5.62 -0.14
C GLN A 116 0.86 5.06 1.07
N MET A 117 1.54 4.21 1.81
CA MET A 117 1.02 3.59 3.03
C MET A 117 1.90 3.97 4.22
N TRP A 118 1.29 4.33 5.34
CA TRP A 118 2.02 4.48 6.60
C TRP A 118 1.52 3.44 7.59
N ILE A 119 2.44 2.57 8.02
CA ILE A 119 2.20 1.60 9.08
C ILE A 119 2.87 2.13 10.35
N MET A 120 2.12 2.16 11.45
CA MET A 120 2.69 2.56 12.74
C MET A 120 3.65 1.48 13.22
N PRO A 121 4.92 1.80 13.49
CA PRO A 121 5.88 0.79 13.93
C PRO A 121 5.57 0.27 15.33
N ALA A 122 5.92 -0.97 15.61
CA ALA A 122 5.77 -1.56 16.95
C ALA A 122 6.78 -0.98 17.96
N GLN A 123 7.85 -0.36 17.49
CA GLN A 123 8.87 0.30 18.31
C GLN A 123 9.20 1.69 17.75
N LEU A 124 9.24 2.67 18.65
CA LEU A 124 9.64 4.04 18.28
C LEU A 124 11.17 4.19 18.27
N GLU A 125 11.64 5.27 17.65
CA GLU A 125 13.05 5.68 17.61
C GLU A 125 13.98 4.62 16.99
N LEU A 126 13.45 3.80 16.08
CA LEU A 126 14.25 2.86 15.30
C LEU A 126 15.33 3.61 14.49
N PRO A 127 16.48 2.99 14.22
CA PRO A 127 17.43 3.54 13.26
C PRO A 127 16.77 3.72 11.89
N PRO A 128 16.84 4.90 11.28
CA PRO A 128 16.31 5.12 9.95
C PRO A 128 16.97 4.18 8.92
N SER A 129 16.19 3.65 7.99
CA SER A 129 16.70 2.76 6.94
C SER A 129 15.75 2.72 5.75
N VAL A 130 16.27 2.33 4.59
CA VAL A 130 15.48 2.12 3.38
C VAL A 130 15.75 0.73 2.84
N GLU A 131 14.68 0.05 2.45
CA GLU A 131 14.72 -1.24 1.76
C GLU A 131 13.76 -1.16 0.57
N GLN A 132 14.15 -1.72 -0.59
CA GLN A 132 13.33 -1.66 -1.79
C GLN A 132 13.55 -2.86 -2.68
N ARG A 133 12.49 -3.27 -3.40
CA ARG A 133 12.52 -4.36 -4.34
C ARG A 133 11.47 -4.20 -5.43
N SER A 134 11.78 -4.70 -6.62
CA SER A 134 10.83 -4.85 -7.72
C SER A 134 10.30 -6.28 -7.76
N PHE A 135 8.99 -6.41 -7.90
CA PHE A 135 8.28 -7.69 -8.05
C PHE A 135 7.71 -7.75 -9.48
N GLY A 136 8.23 -8.65 -10.27
CA GLY A 136 7.80 -8.86 -11.66
C GLY A 136 6.33 -9.29 -11.75
N GLU A 137 5.72 -9.14 -12.94
CA GLU A 137 4.34 -9.58 -13.17
C GLU A 137 4.16 -11.06 -12.87
N GLU A 138 5.09 -11.91 -13.33
CA GLU A 138 5.01 -13.36 -13.12
C GLU A 138 5.06 -13.77 -11.64
N GLU A 139 5.73 -12.97 -10.80
CA GLU A 139 5.78 -13.22 -9.35
C GLU A 139 4.42 -12.92 -8.66
N ARG A 140 3.61 -12.06 -9.27
CA ARG A 140 2.32 -11.58 -8.73
C ARG A 140 1.12 -12.16 -9.47
N ARG A 141 1.33 -12.90 -10.60
CA ARG A 141 0.26 -13.39 -11.48
C ARG A 141 -0.56 -14.49 -10.81
N ASN A 142 -1.84 -14.21 -10.60
CA ASN A 142 -2.84 -15.12 -10.04
C ASN A 142 -2.48 -15.69 -8.65
N VAL A 143 -1.68 -14.95 -7.88
CA VAL A 143 -1.32 -15.27 -6.50
C VAL A 143 -1.36 -14.00 -5.64
N LEU A 144 -1.62 -14.11 -4.35
CA LEU A 144 -1.37 -13.05 -3.36
C LEU A 144 0.10 -13.15 -2.93
N ARG A 145 0.98 -12.42 -3.62
CA ARG A 145 2.41 -12.41 -3.35
C ARG A 145 2.70 -11.53 -2.14
N PRO A 146 3.28 -12.06 -1.03
CA PRO A 146 3.80 -11.21 0.04
C PRO A 146 4.95 -10.33 -0.51
N VAL A 147 4.75 -9.03 -0.57
CA VAL A 147 5.74 -8.06 -1.04
C VAL A 147 6.39 -7.29 0.13
N LEU A 148 5.71 -7.30 1.29
CA LEU A 148 6.23 -6.78 2.55
C LEU A 148 5.76 -7.70 3.69
N ILE A 149 6.69 -8.04 4.59
CA ILE A 149 6.47 -8.96 5.72
C ILE A 149 7.06 -8.38 7.01
N PRO A 150 6.65 -8.88 8.19
CA PRO A 150 7.29 -8.50 9.45
C PRO A 150 8.79 -8.81 9.44
N ALA A 151 9.61 -7.86 9.92
CA ALA A 151 11.01 -8.09 10.17
C ALA A 151 11.23 -9.11 11.31
N ALA A 152 12.39 -9.74 11.35
CA ALA A 152 12.74 -10.65 12.43
C ALA A 152 12.58 -9.98 13.81
N GLY A 153 11.87 -10.65 14.73
CA GLY A 153 11.54 -10.14 16.06
C GLY A 153 10.23 -9.32 16.12
N PHE A 154 9.57 -9.05 14.99
CA PHE A 154 8.27 -8.38 14.93
C PHE A 154 7.14 -9.31 14.43
N ALA A 155 7.49 -10.45 13.86
CA ALA A 155 6.54 -11.44 13.37
C ALA A 155 5.81 -12.14 14.52
N GLY A 156 4.47 -12.10 14.49
CA GLY A 156 3.61 -12.89 15.36
C GLY A 156 3.34 -14.30 14.81
N GLU A 157 2.50 -15.06 15.49
CA GLU A 157 2.12 -16.41 15.08
C GLU A 157 1.40 -16.37 13.71
N GLY A 158 1.82 -17.25 12.81
CA GLY A 158 1.24 -17.36 11.46
C GLY A 158 1.59 -16.20 10.52
N ALA A 159 2.54 -15.32 10.89
CA ALA A 159 3.00 -14.27 10.00
C ALA A 159 3.53 -14.84 8.67
N PRO A 160 3.26 -14.17 7.54
CA PRO A 160 3.78 -14.62 6.26
C PRO A 160 5.30 -14.56 6.23
N SER A 161 5.91 -15.49 5.49
CA SER A 161 7.34 -15.51 5.23
C SER A 161 7.59 -15.56 3.72
N ALA A 162 8.53 -14.75 3.26
CA ALA A 162 9.04 -14.79 1.89
C ALA A 162 10.48 -14.29 1.93
N GLU A 163 11.43 -15.11 1.53
CA GLU A 163 12.87 -14.85 1.68
C GLU A 163 13.31 -13.53 1.05
N ASP A 164 12.57 -13.09 0.06
CA ASP A 164 12.88 -11.95 -0.79
C ASP A 164 11.84 -10.81 -0.71
N ALA A 165 10.93 -10.81 0.28
CA ALA A 165 10.05 -9.68 0.54
C ALA A 165 10.78 -8.56 1.29
N VAL A 166 10.31 -7.32 1.09
CA VAL A 166 10.71 -6.16 1.91
C VAL A 166 10.24 -6.38 3.35
N THR A 167 10.97 -5.88 4.33
CA THR A 167 10.62 -6.07 5.74
C THR A 167 10.05 -4.81 6.40
N VAL A 168 9.19 -4.98 7.42
CA VAL A 168 8.59 -3.87 8.20
C VAL A 168 8.70 -4.16 9.71
N HIS A 169 8.92 -3.11 10.51
CA HIS A 169 9.05 -3.22 11.97
C HIS A 169 7.68 -3.15 12.68
N GLN A 170 6.76 -3.96 12.18
CA GLN A 170 5.42 -4.19 12.74
C GLN A 170 4.96 -5.59 12.34
N ASP A 171 4.03 -6.17 13.12
CA ASP A 171 3.35 -7.41 12.72
C ASP A 171 2.24 -7.09 11.70
N ALA A 172 2.67 -6.72 10.51
CA ALA A 172 1.82 -6.39 9.38
C ALA A 172 2.43 -6.93 8.08
N ALA A 173 1.61 -7.14 7.07
CA ALA A 173 2.06 -7.59 5.76
C ALA A 173 1.36 -6.83 4.64
N VAL A 174 2.02 -6.75 3.49
CA VAL A 174 1.40 -6.28 2.24
C VAL A 174 1.53 -7.37 1.20
N TYR A 175 0.40 -7.66 0.56
CA TYR A 175 0.32 -8.57 -0.57
C TYR A 175 0.01 -7.76 -1.82
N ALA A 176 0.62 -8.13 -2.93
CA ALA A 176 0.27 -7.64 -4.26
C ALA A 176 -0.14 -8.81 -5.16
N SER A 177 -1.09 -8.58 -6.06
CA SER A 177 -1.56 -9.59 -7.01
C SER A 177 -1.89 -8.95 -8.35
N LEU A 178 -1.60 -9.68 -9.42
CA LEU A 178 -2.03 -9.36 -10.78
C LEU A 178 -2.91 -10.52 -11.27
N LEU A 179 -4.22 -10.32 -11.30
CA LEU A 179 -5.19 -11.33 -11.68
C LEU A 179 -5.54 -11.22 -13.16
N ASP A 180 -5.41 -12.33 -13.87
CA ASP A 180 -5.93 -12.47 -15.23
C ASP A 180 -7.46 -12.33 -15.24
N PRO A 181 -8.09 -12.03 -16.39
CA PRO A 181 -9.54 -11.96 -16.52
C PRO A 181 -10.25 -13.19 -15.94
N GLY A 182 -11.17 -12.98 -14.99
CA GLY A 182 -11.94 -14.02 -14.33
C GLY A 182 -11.16 -14.89 -13.32
N ALA A 183 -9.86 -14.70 -13.17
CA ALA A 183 -9.07 -15.43 -12.18
C ALA A 183 -9.47 -15.05 -10.75
N ALA A 184 -9.26 -15.98 -9.82
CA ALA A 184 -9.57 -15.77 -8.41
C ALA A 184 -8.41 -16.19 -7.53
N VAL A 185 -8.27 -15.49 -6.39
CA VAL A 185 -7.36 -15.85 -5.30
C VAL A 185 -8.11 -15.87 -3.98
N THR A 186 -7.61 -16.64 -3.03
CA THR A 186 -8.16 -16.70 -1.69
C THR A 186 -7.29 -15.89 -0.74
N LEU A 187 -7.86 -14.82 -0.18
CA LEU A 187 -7.26 -14.08 0.92
C LEU A 187 -7.52 -14.84 2.24
N ARG A 188 -6.46 -15.16 2.97
CA ARG A 188 -6.54 -15.73 4.32
C ARG A 188 -5.95 -14.73 5.31
N LEU A 189 -6.75 -14.33 6.29
CA LEU A 189 -6.35 -13.41 7.34
C LEU A 189 -6.09 -14.18 8.64
N ARG A 190 -5.06 -13.79 9.35
CA ARG A 190 -4.74 -14.36 10.67
C ARG A 190 -5.81 -13.98 11.71
N PRO A 191 -6.03 -14.82 12.75
CA PRO A 191 -6.95 -14.48 13.85
C PRO A 191 -6.57 -13.15 14.50
N GLY A 192 -7.55 -12.24 14.66
CA GLY A 192 -7.33 -10.89 15.20
C GLY A 192 -6.77 -9.87 14.20
N PHE A 193 -6.58 -10.27 12.93
CA PHE A 193 -6.14 -9.37 11.87
C PHE A 193 -7.28 -9.00 10.93
N GLY A 194 -7.13 -7.87 10.27
CA GLY A 194 -7.99 -7.43 9.19
C GLY A 194 -7.19 -7.17 7.91
N GLY A 195 -7.92 -7.12 6.80
CA GLY A 195 -7.38 -6.79 5.48
C GLY A 195 -7.87 -5.43 5.01
N TYR A 196 -6.97 -4.57 4.56
CA TYR A 196 -7.31 -3.38 3.79
C TYR A 196 -7.01 -3.66 2.31
N LEU A 197 -8.05 -3.97 1.54
CA LEU A 197 -7.96 -4.27 0.12
C LEU A 197 -8.08 -2.99 -0.69
N PHE A 198 -7.29 -2.88 -1.75
CA PHE A 198 -7.36 -1.81 -2.74
C PHE A 198 -7.21 -2.38 -4.16
N VAL A 199 -8.05 -1.93 -5.09
CA VAL A 199 -7.95 -2.26 -6.52
C VAL A 199 -7.13 -1.18 -7.21
N VAL A 200 -5.91 -1.52 -7.60
CA VAL A 200 -4.97 -0.60 -8.27
C VAL A 200 -5.43 -0.36 -9.71
N HIS A 201 -5.67 -1.45 -10.46
CA HIS A 201 -6.14 -1.43 -11.83
C HIS A 201 -7.24 -2.45 -12.06
N GLY A 202 -8.10 -2.20 -13.03
CA GLY A 202 -9.18 -3.10 -13.42
C GLY A 202 -10.32 -3.13 -12.40
N ALA A 203 -10.86 -4.31 -12.13
CA ALA A 203 -11.96 -4.46 -11.18
C ALA A 203 -12.03 -5.87 -10.61
N LEU A 204 -12.54 -6.00 -9.39
CA LEU A 204 -13.03 -7.24 -8.85
C LEU A 204 -14.54 -7.34 -9.13
N GLU A 205 -15.00 -8.44 -9.73
CA GLU A 205 -16.41 -8.76 -9.82
C GLU A 205 -16.96 -9.33 -8.50
N GLN A 206 -16.05 -9.83 -7.64
CA GLN A 206 -16.42 -10.40 -6.36
C GLN A 206 -15.35 -10.13 -5.29
N VAL A 207 -15.81 -9.54 -4.18
CA VAL A 207 -15.09 -9.42 -2.89
C VAL A 207 -15.89 -10.24 -1.88
N GLY A 208 -15.69 -11.55 -1.87
CA GLY A 208 -16.49 -12.49 -1.10
C GLY A 208 -18.00 -12.23 -1.25
N PRO A 209 -18.78 -12.15 -0.16
CA PRO A 209 -20.22 -11.88 -0.23
C PRO A 209 -20.58 -10.40 -0.47
N ALA A 210 -19.61 -9.47 -0.46
CA ALA A 210 -19.90 -8.03 -0.55
C ALA A 210 -20.16 -7.54 -1.98
N GLY A 211 -19.83 -8.35 -3.00
CA GLY A 211 -20.05 -8.00 -4.41
C GLY A 211 -18.86 -7.31 -5.08
N PRO A 212 -19.09 -6.55 -6.17
CA PRO A 212 -18.02 -6.00 -7.00
C PRO A 212 -17.35 -4.79 -6.38
N LEU A 213 -16.09 -4.57 -6.78
CA LEU A 213 -15.29 -3.41 -6.42
C LEU A 213 -14.51 -2.92 -7.65
N ALA A 214 -14.77 -1.70 -8.07
CA ALA A 214 -14.15 -1.08 -9.23
C ALA A 214 -12.72 -0.58 -8.91
N GLU A 215 -12.01 -0.18 -9.96
CA GLU A 215 -10.69 0.47 -9.89
C GLU A 215 -10.68 1.65 -8.91
N ALA A 216 -9.59 1.79 -8.19
CA ALA A 216 -9.38 2.76 -7.12
C ALA A 216 -10.40 2.66 -5.96
N GLY A 217 -11.19 1.60 -5.92
CA GLY A 217 -12.01 1.27 -4.76
C GLY A 217 -11.22 0.47 -3.72
N ALA A 218 -11.65 0.57 -2.46
CA ALA A 218 -11.07 -0.15 -1.33
C ALA A 218 -12.12 -0.94 -0.54
N ALA A 219 -11.67 -1.87 0.31
CA ALA A 219 -12.52 -2.55 1.27
C ALA A 219 -11.81 -2.71 2.61
N LYS A 220 -12.52 -2.44 3.72
CA LYS A 220 -12.13 -2.86 5.06
C LYS A 220 -12.72 -4.24 5.32
N ILE A 221 -11.87 -5.20 5.64
CA ILE A 221 -12.23 -6.60 5.88
C ILE A 221 -11.86 -6.96 7.32
N SER A 222 -12.84 -7.32 8.14
CA SER A 222 -12.66 -7.76 9.53
C SER A 222 -13.53 -8.97 9.80
N ASP A 223 -13.06 -9.86 10.68
CA ASP A 223 -13.79 -11.07 11.09
C ASP A 223 -14.15 -12.01 9.92
N GLU A 224 -13.34 -12.01 8.87
CA GLU A 224 -13.45 -12.87 7.67
C GLU A 224 -12.13 -13.64 7.53
N PRO A 225 -12.01 -14.84 8.08
CA PRO A 225 -10.75 -15.57 8.07
C PRO A 225 -10.32 -16.02 6.67
N GLU A 226 -11.29 -16.18 5.76
CA GLU A 226 -11.04 -16.57 4.38
C GLU A 226 -12.04 -15.88 3.44
N LEU A 227 -11.55 -15.35 2.33
CA LEU A 227 -12.32 -14.56 1.38
C LEU A 227 -11.83 -14.81 -0.05
N GLU A 228 -12.74 -15.12 -0.96
CA GLU A 228 -12.43 -15.16 -2.40
C GLU A 228 -12.43 -13.75 -2.99
N LEU A 229 -11.39 -13.43 -3.76
CA LEU A 229 -11.27 -12.23 -4.57
C LEU A 229 -11.20 -12.66 -6.03
N ARG A 230 -12.19 -12.27 -6.83
CA ARG A 230 -12.27 -12.66 -8.25
C ARG A 230 -12.21 -11.45 -9.15
N ALA A 231 -11.30 -11.49 -10.13
CA ALA A 231 -11.16 -10.43 -11.11
C ALA A 231 -12.35 -10.40 -12.09
N GLY A 232 -12.68 -9.22 -12.52
CA GLY A 232 -13.63 -8.98 -13.62
C GLY A 232 -13.03 -9.32 -14.98
N PRO A 233 -13.77 -9.02 -16.09
CA PRO A 233 -13.41 -9.43 -17.44
C PRO A 233 -12.14 -8.75 -18.01
N MET A 234 -11.65 -7.70 -17.36
CA MET A 234 -10.40 -7.00 -17.74
C MET A 234 -9.21 -7.36 -16.84
N GLY A 235 -9.38 -8.30 -15.90
CA GLY A 235 -8.38 -8.58 -14.87
C GLY A 235 -8.39 -7.55 -13.73
N ALA A 236 -7.49 -7.71 -12.81
CA ALA A 236 -7.31 -6.75 -11.69
C ALA A 236 -5.88 -6.77 -11.15
N GLU A 237 -5.36 -5.61 -10.77
CA GLU A 237 -4.20 -5.49 -9.91
C GLU A 237 -4.65 -5.08 -8.51
N LEU A 238 -4.16 -5.77 -7.48
CA LEU A 238 -4.59 -5.63 -6.09
C LEU A 238 -3.44 -5.37 -5.14
N ILE A 239 -3.72 -4.61 -4.09
CA ILE A 239 -2.93 -4.56 -2.87
C ILE A 239 -3.83 -4.96 -1.70
N VAL A 240 -3.31 -5.77 -0.79
CA VAL A 240 -3.95 -6.06 0.50
C VAL A 240 -2.95 -5.77 1.61
N VAL A 241 -3.31 -4.90 2.54
CA VAL A 241 -2.56 -4.70 3.79
C VAL A 241 -3.22 -5.52 4.88
N GLU A 242 -2.50 -6.50 5.41
CA GLU A 242 -2.90 -7.26 6.59
C GLU A 242 -2.33 -6.58 7.84
N THR A 243 -3.17 -6.25 8.81
CA THR A 243 -2.78 -5.57 10.05
C THR A 243 -3.62 -6.04 11.22
N GLN A 244 -3.03 -6.01 12.42
CA GLN A 244 -3.73 -6.37 13.65
C GLN A 244 -4.86 -5.38 13.92
N LEU A 245 -6.07 -5.88 14.20
CA LEU A 245 -7.20 -5.07 14.67
C LEU A 245 -7.18 -4.98 16.19
N ARG A 246 -7.39 -3.78 16.73
CA ARG A 246 -7.40 -3.49 18.17
C ARG A 246 -8.80 -3.11 18.64
#